data_5f0cd8da33707e8a9ee429c9560c5490
#
_entry.id   5f0cd8da33707e8a9ee429c9560c5490
#
_cell.length_a   1.000
_cell.length_b   1.000
_cell.length_c   1.000
_cell.angle_alpha   90.00
_cell.angle_beta   90.00
_cell.angle_gamma   90.00
#
_symmetry.space_group_name_H-M   'P 1'
#
loop_
_entity.id
_entity.type
_entity.pdbx_description
1 polymer ?
#
loop_
_entity_poly.entity_id
_entity_poly.type
_entity_poly.pdbx_seq_one_letter_code
_entity_poly.pdbx_strand_id
1 'polypeptide(L)'
;MSETKTKKSKEQIIEILTAVFLGITALATAWASWIGSLHGGNQSTNYTTSNNLSAEGNSMYNEASQSLMQDMILWNDITSVRIDYTFAQEKGDTDETDRLQWKLDKLLNDNCSDALYDAIKWADEQKEDVSPFDKEGFIDSYFAEAQNKICLLYT
;
A
#
# COMPACT_ATOMS: atom_id res chain seq x y z
N MET A 1 -62.17 -58.87 4.53
CA MET A 1 -61.60 -58.31 3.22
C MET A 1 -61.49 -56.81 3.18
N SER A 2 -61.92 -56.04 4.22
CA SER A 2 -61.91 -54.56 4.25
C SER A 2 -60.57 -53.98 4.77
N GLU A 3 -59.94 -54.59 5.76
CA GLU A 3 -58.69 -54.05 6.39
C GLU A 3 -57.46 -54.00 5.48
N THR A 4 -57.29 -54.97 4.59
CA THR A 4 -56.16 -55.07 3.67
C THR A 4 -56.19 -53.95 2.60
N LYS A 5 -57.39 -53.50 2.18
CA LYS A 5 -57.51 -52.39 1.21
C LYS A 5 -57.13 -51.01 1.83
N THR A 6 -57.49 -50.81 3.08
CA THR A 6 -57.25 -49.55 3.81
C THR A 6 -55.78 -49.40 4.16
N LYS A 7 -55.10 -50.50 4.50
CA LYS A 7 -53.63 -50.49 4.78
C LYS A 7 -52.80 -50.16 3.54
N LYS A 8 -53.17 -50.76 2.39
CA LYS A 8 -52.50 -50.52 1.08
C LYS A 8 -52.66 -49.04 0.60
N SER A 9 -53.83 -48.42 0.87
CA SER A 9 -54.10 -47.02 0.56
C SER A 9 -53.26 -46.08 1.42
N LYS A 10 -53.04 -46.39 2.71
CA LYS A 10 -52.20 -45.58 3.62
C LYS A 10 -50.72 -45.67 3.24
N GLU A 11 -50.23 -46.83 2.88
CA GLU A 11 -48.84 -47.02 2.41
C GLU A 11 -48.58 -46.27 1.14
N GLN A 12 -49.47 -46.25 0.16
CA GLN A 12 -49.37 -45.43 -1.05
C GLN A 12 -49.35 -43.93 -0.79
N ILE A 13 -50.15 -43.46 0.16
CA ILE A 13 -50.17 -42.02 0.56
C ILE A 13 -48.81 -41.61 1.18
N ILE A 14 -48.25 -42.47 2.05
CA ILE A 14 -46.93 -42.24 2.66
C ILE A 14 -45.82 -42.18 1.59
N GLU A 15 -45.85 -43.12 0.64
CA GLU A 15 -44.91 -43.14 -0.47
C GLU A 15 -44.95 -41.88 -1.31
N ILE A 16 -46.17 -41.40 -1.66
CA ILE A 16 -46.36 -40.15 -2.42
C ILE A 16 -45.88 -38.95 -1.62
N LEU A 17 -46.22 -38.89 -0.34
CA LEU A 17 -45.76 -37.78 0.53
C LEU A 17 -44.23 -37.77 0.65
N THR A 18 -43.60 -38.92 0.81
CA THR A 18 -42.15 -39.04 0.90
C THR A 18 -41.50 -38.58 -0.40
N ALA A 19 -42.02 -38.99 -1.58
CA ALA A 19 -41.53 -38.56 -2.88
C ALA A 19 -41.64 -37.04 -3.07
N VAL A 20 -42.78 -36.45 -2.64
CA VAL A 20 -42.97 -34.97 -2.73
C VAL A 20 -42.01 -34.23 -1.80
N PHE A 21 -41.80 -34.69 -0.57
CA PHE A 21 -40.85 -34.08 0.36
C PHE A 21 -39.41 -34.18 -0.15
N LEU A 22 -39.00 -35.32 -0.72
CA LEU A 22 -37.69 -35.48 -1.34
C LEU A 22 -37.52 -34.52 -2.52
N GLY A 23 -38.52 -34.33 -3.35
CA GLY A 23 -38.52 -33.38 -4.44
C GLY A 23 -38.35 -31.95 -3.98
N ILE A 24 -39.10 -31.53 -2.94
CA ILE A 24 -39.00 -30.18 -2.36
C ILE A 24 -37.62 -29.97 -1.73
N THR A 25 -37.09 -30.95 -0.99
CA THR A 25 -35.75 -30.83 -0.38
C THR A 25 -34.65 -30.75 -1.43
N ALA A 26 -34.73 -31.49 -2.53
CA ALA A 26 -33.78 -31.41 -3.64
C ALA A 26 -33.79 -30.04 -4.30
N LEU A 27 -34.96 -29.45 -4.55
CA LEU A 27 -35.09 -28.11 -5.12
C LEU A 27 -34.56 -27.05 -4.14
N ALA A 28 -34.86 -27.15 -2.86
CA ALA A 28 -34.34 -26.23 -1.84
C ALA A 28 -32.84 -26.28 -1.73
N THR A 29 -32.24 -27.49 -1.79
CA THR A 29 -30.79 -27.69 -1.78
C THR A 29 -30.12 -27.10 -3.02
N ALA A 30 -30.72 -27.34 -4.20
CA ALA A 30 -30.21 -26.75 -5.45
C ALA A 30 -30.23 -25.22 -5.43
N TRP A 31 -31.32 -24.64 -4.93
CA TRP A 31 -31.49 -23.20 -4.76
C TRP A 31 -30.45 -22.62 -3.78
N ALA A 32 -30.30 -23.23 -2.61
CA ALA A 32 -29.30 -22.79 -1.61
C ALA A 32 -27.87 -22.88 -2.15
N SER A 33 -27.54 -23.95 -2.88
CA SER A 33 -26.23 -24.11 -3.52
C SER A 33 -25.97 -23.04 -4.58
N TRP A 34 -27.00 -22.67 -5.37
CA TRP A 34 -26.87 -21.62 -6.38
C TRP A 34 -26.63 -20.25 -5.73
N ILE A 35 -27.43 -19.89 -4.72
CA ILE A 35 -27.24 -18.65 -3.95
C ILE A 35 -25.86 -18.61 -3.29
N GLY A 36 -25.43 -19.72 -2.66
CA GLY A 36 -24.10 -19.85 -2.05
C GLY A 36 -22.98 -19.66 -3.04
N SER A 37 -23.11 -20.19 -4.26
CA SER A 37 -22.12 -20.01 -5.33
C SER A 37 -22.01 -18.56 -5.80
N LEU A 38 -23.14 -17.84 -5.95
CA LEU A 38 -23.16 -16.43 -6.31
C LEU A 38 -22.48 -15.56 -5.25
N HIS A 39 -22.80 -15.76 -3.98
CA HIS A 39 -22.18 -15.01 -2.89
C HIS A 39 -20.70 -15.36 -2.72
N GLY A 40 -20.33 -16.63 -2.85
CA GLY A 40 -18.94 -17.08 -2.79
C GLY A 40 -18.09 -16.50 -3.91
N GLY A 41 -18.63 -16.40 -5.12
CA GLY A 41 -17.96 -15.75 -6.26
C GLY A 41 -17.68 -14.26 -6.00
N ASN A 42 -18.68 -13.52 -5.56
CA ASN A 42 -18.54 -12.10 -5.23
C ASN A 42 -17.55 -11.89 -4.08
N GLN A 43 -17.61 -12.71 -3.04
CA GLN A 43 -16.69 -12.65 -1.92
C GLN A 43 -15.24 -12.90 -2.37
N SER A 44 -15.00 -13.92 -3.19
CA SER A 44 -13.67 -14.23 -3.73
C SER A 44 -13.11 -13.07 -4.55
N THR A 45 -13.94 -12.44 -5.39
CA THR A 45 -13.53 -11.28 -6.18
C THR A 45 -13.15 -10.10 -5.29
N ASN A 46 -13.98 -9.79 -4.29
CA ASN A 46 -13.71 -8.70 -3.35
C ASN A 46 -12.44 -8.93 -2.54
N TYR A 47 -12.20 -10.16 -2.07
CA TYR A 47 -10.95 -10.51 -1.37
C TYR A 47 -9.73 -10.36 -2.28
N THR A 48 -9.82 -10.82 -3.54
CA THR A 48 -8.72 -10.69 -4.49
C THR A 48 -8.40 -9.23 -4.76
N THR A 49 -9.42 -8.41 -4.99
CA THR A 49 -9.27 -6.97 -5.21
C THR A 49 -8.64 -6.28 -3.99
N SER A 50 -9.13 -6.58 -2.80
CA SER A 50 -8.59 -6.03 -1.54
C SER A 50 -7.13 -6.43 -1.33
N ASN A 51 -6.79 -7.71 -1.55
CA ASN A 51 -5.41 -8.18 -1.43
C ASN A 51 -4.47 -7.51 -2.44
N ASN A 52 -4.93 -7.32 -3.68
CA ASN A 52 -4.13 -6.66 -4.72
C ASN A 52 -3.88 -5.19 -4.37
N LEU A 53 -4.91 -4.45 -3.93
CA LEU A 53 -4.76 -3.07 -3.48
C LEU A 53 -3.83 -2.95 -2.27
N SER A 54 -3.94 -3.88 -1.31
CA SER A 54 -3.06 -3.94 -0.15
C SER A 54 -1.60 -4.21 -0.54
N ALA A 55 -1.38 -5.15 -1.45
CA ALA A 55 -0.04 -5.48 -1.94
C ALA A 55 0.58 -4.28 -2.69
N GLU A 56 -0.20 -3.62 -3.55
CA GLU A 56 0.22 -2.43 -4.29
C GLU A 56 0.53 -1.27 -3.34
N GLY A 57 -0.35 -0.97 -2.38
CA GLY A 57 -0.11 0.05 -1.37
C GLY A 57 1.14 -0.21 -0.52
N ASN A 58 1.38 -1.47 -0.14
CA ASN A 58 2.60 -1.86 0.58
C ASN A 58 3.87 -1.72 -0.30
N SER A 59 3.77 -2.04 -1.60
CA SER A 59 4.89 -1.82 -2.54
C SER A 59 5.25 -0.35 -2.64
N MET A 60 4.24 0.52 -2.85
CA MET A 60 4.43 1.97 -2.91
C MET A 60 4.99 2.55 -1.61
N TYR A 61 4.55 2.04 -0.46
CA TYR A 61 5.09 2.44 0.83
C TYR A 61 6.58 2.06 0.98
N ASN A 62 6.95 0.87 0.53
CA ASN A 62 8.35 0.43 0.54
C ASN A 62 9.21 1.26 -0.41
N GLU A 63 8.71 1.58 -1.60
CA GLU A 63 9.40 2.46 -2.56
C GLU A 63 9.59 3.87 -1.98
N ALA A 64 8.55 4.44 -1.39
CA ALA A 64 8.62 5.72 -0.69
C ALA A 64 9.66 5.73 0.44
N SER A 65 9.68 4.66 1.24
CA SER A 65 10.66 4.48 2.33
C SER A 65 12.09 4.39 1.80
N GLN A 66 12.31 3.69 0.68
CA GLN A 66 13.62 3.59 0.03
C GLN A 66 14.07 4.94 -0.52
N SER A 67 13.17 5.69 -1.17
CA SER A 67 13.48 7.02 -1.70
C SER A 67 13.84 7.99 -0.57
N LEU A 68 13.06 8.01 0.50
CA LEU A 68 13.38 8.82 1.68
C LEU A 68 14.74 8.45 2.29
N MET A 69 15.05 7.15 2.39
CA MET A 69 16.33 6.68 2.92
C MET A 69 17.50 7.09 2.02
N GLN A 70 17.33 7.05 0.69
CA GLN A 70 18.34 7.52 -0.26
C GLN A 70 18.61 9.01 -0.08
N ASP A 71 17.57 9.82 0.08
CA ASP A 71 17.71 11.25 0.32
C ASP A 71 18.35 11.57 1.67
N MET A 72 18.07 10.77 2.72
CA MET A 72 18.76 10.89 4.00
C MET A 72 20.27 10.59 3.90
N ILE A 73 20.65 9.58 3.13
CA ILE A 73 22.06 9.24 2.88
C ILE A 73 22.72 10.38 2.09
N LEU A 74 22.09 10.85 1.02
CA LEU A 74 22.58 11.95 0.22
C LEU A 74 22.75 13.24 1.03
N TRP A 75 21.82 13.55 1.93
CA TRP A 75 21.95 14.69 2.82
C TRP A 75 23.17 14.57 3.76
N ASN A 76 23.43 13.39 4.29
CA ASN A 76 24.62 13.16 5.10
C ASN A 76 25.90 13.39 4.28
N ASP A 77 25.93 12.96 3.03
CA ASP A 77 27.07 13.18 2.13
C ASP A 77 27.25 14.68 1.84
N ILE A 78 26.14 15.40 1.54
CA ILE A 78 26.16 16.85 1.32
C ILE A 78 26.68 17.58 2.55
N THR A 79 26.18 17.21 3.74
CA THR A 79 26.61 17.82 5.01
C THR A 79 28.11 17.59 5.27
N SER A 80 28.61 16.38 5.03
CA SER A 80 30.02 16.07 5.15
C SER A 80 30.88 16.94 4.21
N VAL A 81 30.46 17.08 2.95
CA VAL A 81 31.19 17.92 1.98
C VAL A 81 31.09 19.40 2.37
N ARG A 82 29.98 19.89 2.91
CA ARG A 82 29.86 21.27 3.40
C ARG A 82 30.82 21.56 4.57
N ILE A 83 30.98 20.61 5.48
CA ILE A 83 31.93 20.71 6.60
C ILE A 83 33.36 20.78 6.07
N ASP A 84 33.77 19.85 5.17
CA ASP A 84 35.10 19.83 4.58
C ASP A 84 35.40 21.12 3.79
N TYR A 85 34.39 21.62 3.06
CA TYR A 85 34.48 22.88 2.32
C TYR A 85 34.77 24.08 3.26
N THR A 86 34.06 24.16 4.38
CA THR A 86 34.27 25.21 5.39
C THR A 86 35.71 25.15 5.95
N PHE A 87 36.20 23.95 6.28
CA PHE A 87 37.59 23.76 6.75
C PHE A 87 38.63 24.15 5.70
N ALA A 88 38.39 23.82 4.43
CA ALA A 88 39.32 24.20 3.34
C ALA A 88 39.37 25.74 3.18
N GLN A 89 38.20 26.42 3.26
CA GLN A 89 38.12 27.87 3.24
C GLN A 89 38.88 28.53 4.40
N GLU A 90 38.70 28.02 5.63
CA GLU A 90 39.39 28.56 6.82
C GLU A 90 40.92 28.41 6.72
N LYS A 91 41.38 27.35 6.08
CA LYS A 91 42.83 27.12 5.81
C LYS A 91 43.38 27.94 4.65
N GLY A 92 42.52 28.51 3.85
CA GLY A 92 42.92 29.22 2.64
C GLY A 92 43.42 28.31 1.50
N ASP A 93 43.00 27.03 1.52
CA ASP A 93 43.34 26.04 0.47
C ASP A 93 42.36 26.17 -0.70
N THR A 94 42.76 27.01 -1.67
CA THR A 94 41.89 27.32 -2.82
C THR A 94 41.64 26.12 -3.71
N ASP A 95 42.64 25.27 -3.94
CA ASP A 95 42.51 24.09 -4.82
C ASP A 95 41.52 23.08 -4.24
N GLU A 96 41.59 22.84 -2.93
CA GLU A 96 40.65 21.96 -2.23
C GLU A 96 39.25 22.58 -2.13
N THR A 97 39.17 23.87 -1.92
CA THR A 97 37.89 24.60 -1.91
C THR A 97 37.17 24.45 -3.24
N ASP A 98 37.85 24.66 -4.37
CA ASP A 98 37.27 24.54 -5.71
C ASP A 98 36.83 23.08 -6.00
N ARG A 99 37.61 22.10 -5.57
CA ARG A 99 37.28 20.68 -5.71
C ARG A 99 36.01 20.31 -4.94
N LEU A 100 35.90 20.77 -3.69
CA LEU A 100 34.75 20.48 -2.83
C LEU A 100 33.49 21.23 -3.29
N GLN A 101 33.64 22.45 -3.79
CA GLN A 101 32.55 23.18 -4.43
C GLN A 101 31.99 22.42 -5.64
N TRP A 102 32.87 21.97 -6.53
CA TRP A 102 32.44 21.17 -7.67
C TRP A 102 31.71 19.87 -7.24
N LYS A 103 32.23 19.20 -6.20
CA LYS A 103 31.59 17.99 -5.65
C LYS A 103 30.22 18.30 -5.09
N LEU A 104 30.05 19.41 -4.35
CA LEU A 104 28.79 19.85 -3.79
C LEU A 104 27.75 20.15 -4.90
N ASP A 105 28.17 20.87 -5.94
CA ASP A 105 27.32 21.18 -7.08
C ASP A 105 26.85 19.91 -7.78
N LYS A 106 27.70 18.90 -7.90
CA LYS A 106 27.35 17.59 -8.47
C LYS A 106 26.35 16.83 -7.62
N LEU A 107 26.53 16.79 -6.30
CA LEU A 107 25.57 16.14 -5.40
C LEU A 107 24.19 16.81 -5.47
N LEU A 108 24.15 18.13 -5.48
CA LEU A 108 22.90 18.89 -5.51
C LEU A 108 22.18 18.84 -6.85
N ASN A 109 22.91 18.90 -7.98
CA ASN A 109 22.28 19.01 -9.30
C ASN A 109 22.02 17.65 -9.97
N ASP A 110 22.90 16.66 -9.74
CA ASP A 110 22.82 15.39 -10.47
C ASP A 110 22.17 14.26 -9.65
N ASN A 111 22.24 14.31 -8.30
CA ASN A 111 21.83 13.21 -7.45
C ASN A 111 20.65 13.55 -6.53
N CYS A 112 20.38 14.84 -6.30
CA CYS A 112 19.35 15.28 -5.40
C CYS A 112 17.96 15.12 -6.04
N SER A 113 16.99 14.57 -5.28
CA SER A 113 15.60 14.64 -5.69
C SER A 113 15.07 16.09 -5.64
N ASP A 114 14.09 16.42 -6.48
CA ASP A 114 13.47 17.75 -6.45
C ASP A 114 12.94 18.08 -5.05
N ALA A 115 12.36 17.10 -4.37
CA ALA A 115 11.81 17.28 -3.04
C ALA A 115 12.90 17.59 -1.99
N LEU A 116 14.02 16.86 -2.03
CA LEU A 116 15.14 17.12 -1.12
C LEU A 116 15.81 18.45 -1.46
N TYR A 117 16.00 18.77 -2.74
CA TYR A 117 16.57 20.05 -3.17
C TYR A 117 15.76 21.26 -2.62
N ASP A 118 14.45 21.21 -2.77
CA ASP A 118 13.55 22.25 -2.24
C ASP A 118 13.54 22.29 -0.70
N ALA A 119 13.74 21.16 -0.04
CA ALA A 119 13.84 21.11 1.42
C ALA A 119 15.17 21.68 1.91
N ILE A 120 16.29 21.39 1.22
CA ILE A 120 17.61 21.96 1.52
C ILE A 120 17.57 23.49 1.34
N LYS A 121 17.00 23.97 0.24
CA LYS A 121 16.86 25.41 -0.01
C LYS A 121 16.03 26.09 1.09
N TRP A 122 14.92 25.46 1.50
CA TRP A 122 14.13 25.95 2.62
C TRP A 122 14.95 26.00 3.92
N ALA A 123 15.74 24.96 4.23
CA ALA A 123 16.58 24.90 5.43
C ALA A 123 17.67 25.99 5.40
N ASP A 124 18.32 26.22 4.26
CA ASP A 124 19.36 27.25 4.08
C ASP A 124 18.80 28.68 4.25
N GLU A 125 17.50 28.90 4.06
CA GLU A 125 16.80 30.17 4.29
C GLU A 125 16.46 30.44 5.76
N GLN A 126 16.52 29.41 6.62
CA GLN A 126 16.20 29.57 8.04
C GLN A 126 17.35 30.29 8.78
N LYS A 127 16.98 30.97 9.89
CA LYS A 127 17.99 31.66 10.73
C LYS A 127 18.72 30.73 11.68
N GLU A 128 18.16 29.55 11.90
CA GLU A 128 18.66 28.51 12.78
C GLU A 128 19.20 27.34 11.93
N ASP A 129 20.13 26.56 12.45
CA ASP A 129 20.62 25.36 11.83
C ASP A 129 19.56 24.24 11.94
N VAL A 130 18.71 24.16 10.92
CA VAL A 130 17.61 23.19 10.85
C VAL A 130 17.86 22.16 9.76
N SER A 131 17.36 20.94 9.96
CA SER A 131 17.45 19.90 8.95
C SER A 131 16.40 20.09 7.84
N PRO A 132 16.70 19.74 6.58
CA PRO A 132 15.67 19.68 5.52
C PRO A 132 14.49 18.79 5.88
N PHE A 133 14.71 17.78 6.73
CA PHE A 133 13.68 16.85 7.18
C PHE A 133 12.72 17.45 8.21
N ASP A 134 13.03 18.64 8.75
CA ASP A 134 12.15 19.39 9.65
C ASP A 134 11.11 20.23 8.88
N LYS A 135 11.24 20.31 7.55
CA LYS A 135 10.27 21.00 6.71
C LYS A 135 8.90 20.31 6.79
N GLU A 136 7.88 21.06 7.17
CA GLU A 136 6.52 20.55 7.28
C GLU A 136 6.04 19.88 5.98
N GLY A 137 5.50 18.68 6.07
CA GLY A 137 4.99 17.92 4.95
C GLY A 137 6.04 17.28 4.05
N PHE A 138 7.34 17.50 4.28
CA PHE A 138 8.40 16.91 3.44
C PHE A 138 8.39 15.39 3.51
N ILE A 139 8.41 14.81 4.71
CA ILE A 139 8.36 13.35 4.88
C ILE A 139 7.03 12.79 4.37
N ASP A 140 5.92 13.45 4.67
CA ASP A 140 4.59 13.01 4.27
C ASP A 140 4.43 12.96 2.74
N SER A 141 5.15 13.83 2.01
CA SER A 141 5.10 13.88 0.55
C SER A 141 5.55 12.57 -0.11
N TYR A 142 6.49 11.82 0.49
CA TYR A 142 6.93 10.51 -0.02
C TYR A 142 5.83 9.44 0.11
N PHE A 143 5.02 9.52 1.15
CA PHE A 143 4.02 8.50 1.47
C PHE A 143 2.61 8.82 0.98
N ALA A 144 2.37 10.02 0.46
CA ALA A 144 1.04 10.51 0.09
C ALA A 144 0.33 9.57 -0.91
N GLU A 145 1.03 9.07 -1.92
CA GLU A 145 0.46 8.18 -2.93
C GLU A 145 0.15 6.79 -2.36
N ALA A 146 1.05 6.24 -1.55
CA ALA A 146 0.84 4.97 -0.86
C ALA A 146 -0.35 5.03 0.11
N GLN A 147 -0.47 6.12 0.87
CA GLN A 147 -1.59 6.34 1.78
C GLN A 147 -2.92 6.45 1.04
N ASN A 148 -2.97 7.17 -0.09
CA ASN A 148 -4.16 7.26 -0.93
C ASN A 148 -4.59 5.89 -1.45
N LYS A 149 -3.64 5.04 -1.87
CA LYS A 149 -3.92 3.69 -2.36
C LYS A 149 -4.48 2.79 -1.26
N ILE A 150 -3.89 2.84 -0.07
CA ILE A 150 -4.35 2.07 1.09
C ILE A 150 -5.74 2.56 1.54
N CYS A 151 -6.01 3.86 1.48
CA CYS A 151 -7.29 4.45 1.86
C CYS A 151 -8.45 3.92 1.00
N LEU A 152 -8.21 3.59 -0.27
CA LEU A 152 -9.19 2.97 -1.16
C LEU A 152 -9.65 1.56 -0.73
N LEU A 153 -8.93 0.91 0.21
CA LEU A 153 -9.35 -0.37 0.78
C LEU A 153 -10.55 -0.25 1.73
N TYR A 154 -10.78 0.95 2.28
CA TYR A 154 -11.78 1.20 3.31
C TYR A 154 -13.02 1.95 2.81
N THR A 155 -13.07 2.28 1.53
CA THR A 155 -14.21 2.91 0.86
C THR A 155 -14.94 1.95 -0.06
#